data_2891a7a29f386f43a571da3fbaff9e2a
#
_entry.id   2891a7a29f386f43a571da3fbaff9e2a
#
_cell.length_a   1.000
_cell.length_b   1.000
_cell.length_c   1.000
_cell.angle_alpha   90.00
_cell.angle_beta   90.00
_cell.angle_gamma   90.00
#
_symmetry.space_group_name_H-M   'P 1'
#
loop_
_entity.id
_entity.type
_entity.pdbx_description
1 polymer ?
#
loop_
_entity_poly.entity_id
_entity_poly.type
_entity_poly.pdbx_seq_one_letter_code
_entity_poly.pdbx_strand_id
1 'polypeptide(L)'
;AHRSPHQQYFANRSFIAKQVGNVRDVGFTGCYTQKEGLPFILEGGLFNGSGLTNQKEWHKTLNYSIKAQLLPNKNWNLTLSTQMIKPEHTRINMYDAGIYYQNNRFHIEAEYLYKMYGHEAFKDVHAVNSFVNYDLPLKKVFNKISFLARYDMMTDHSNGLADSETGVLKINDYARHRVTGGI
;
A
#
# COMPACT_ATOMS: atom_id res chain seq x y z
N ALA A 1 -3.42 -2.67 -1.47
CA ALA A 1 -3.79 -3.22 -0.16
C ALA A 1 -2.70 -4.15 0.37
N HIS A 2 -2.28 -3.94 1.62
CA HIS A 2 -1.24 -4.77 2.22
C HIS A 2 -1.79 -6.19 2.47
N ARG A 3 -1.23 -7.17 1.79
CA ARG A 3 -1.57 -8.58 1.98
C ARG A 3 -0.69 -9.20 3.06
N SER A 4 -1.28 -10.12 3.82
CA SER A 4 -0.54 -10.98 4.74
C SER A 4 0.56 -11.76 3.99
N PRO A 5 1.73 -12.02 4.58
CA PRO A 5 2.84 -12.69 3.89
C PRO A 5 2.47 -14.02 3.21
N HIS A 6 1.56 -14.79 3.80
CA HIS A 6 1.10 -16.07 3.22
C HIS A 6 0.11 -15.92 2.06
N GLN A 7 -0.37 -14.71 1.79
CA GLN A 7 -1.24 -14.39 0.64
C GLN A 7 -0.48 -13.69 -0.49
N GLN A 8 0.83 -13.60 -0.38
CA GLN A 8 1.66 -12.97 -1.40
C GLN A 8 2.05 -13.99 -2.47
N TYR A 9 1.92 -13.60 -3.73
CA TYR A 9 2.33 -14.41 -4.87
C TYR A 9 3.85 -14.40 -5.09
N PHE A 10 4.56 -13.45 -4.52
CA PHE A 10 6.01 -13.27 -4.68
C PHE A 10 6.70 -13.25 -3.32
N ALA A 11 7.89 -13.85 -3.24
CA ALA A 11 8.71 -13.84 -2.04
C ALA A 11 9.14 -12.43 -1.60
N ASN A 12 9.34 -11.52 -2.55
CA ASN A 12 9.72 -10.14 -2.29
C ASN A 12 8.51 -9.24 -2.17
N ARG A 13 8.46 -8.39 -1.13
CA ARG A 13 7.43 -7.37 -0.96
C ARG A 13 7.52 -6.31 -2.07
N SER A 14 6.38 -5.72 -2.43
CA SER A 14 6.33 -4.54 -3.32
C SER A 14 7.03 -3.34 -2.67
N PHE A 15 7.41 -2.34 -3.46
CA PHE A 15 7.97 -1.10 -2.92
C PHE A 15 6.94 -0.35 -2.09
N ILE A 16 5.66 -0.35 -2.47
CA ILE A 16 4.55 0.22 -1.69
C ILE A 16 4.49 -0.41 -0.30
N ALA A 17 4.53 -1.74 -0.20
CA ALA A 17 4.46 -2.44 1.08
C ALA A 17 5.64 -2.11 2.02
N LYS A 18 6.77 -1.65 1.48
CA LYS A 18 7.91 -1.18 2.26
C LYS A 18 7.72 0.24 2.78
N GLN A 19 6.92 1.06 2.10
CA GLN A 19 6.69 2.47 2.46
C GLN A 19 5.64 2.67 3.55
N VAL A 20 4.71 1.73 3.71
CA VAL A 20 3.56 1.86 4.63
C VAL A 20 3.96 1.72 6.12
N GLY A 21 5.16 1.25 6.43
CA GLY A 21 5.67 1.17 7.81
C GLY A 21 5.03 0.06 8.65
N ASN A 22 4.95 0.25 9.96
CA ASN A 22 4.33 -0.71 10.88
C ASN A 22 2.82 -0.76 10.68
N VAL A 23 2.33 -1.95 10.38
CA VAL A 23 0.92 -2.22 10.01
C VAL A 23 0.05 -2.49 11.24
N ARG A 24 0.64 -2.56 12.43
CA ARG A 24 -0.05 -2.90 13.67
C ARG A 24 0.08 -1.78 14.67
N ASP A 25 -1.06 -1.32 15.17
CA ASP A 25 -1.16 -0.25 16.15
C ASP A 25 -2.37 -0.48 17.04
N VAL A 26 -2.44 0.24 18.15
CA VAL A 26 -3.58 0.22 19.08
C VAL A 26 -4.51 1.36 18.73
N GLY A 27 -5.78 1.05 18.54
CA GLY A 27 -6.75 2.06 18.13
C GLY A 27 -8.17 1.53 18.06
N PHE A 28 -9.04 2.38 17.56
CA PHE A 28 -10.45 2.09 17.31
C PHE A 28 -10.72 2.14 15.80
N THR A 29 -11.47 1.17 15.30
CA THR A 29 -11.89 1.12 13.89
C THR A 29 -13.39 0.93 13.78
N GLY A 30 -14.00 1.60 12.79
CA GLY A 30 -15.37 1.40 12.36
C GLY A 30 -15.44 0.95 10.92
N CYS A 31 -16.41 0.12 10.58
CA CYS A 31 -16.64 -0.36 9.23
C CYS A 31 -18.13 -0.26 8.89
N TYR A 32 -18.43 0.31 7.73
CA TYR A 32 -19.76 0.35 7.15
C TYR A 32 -19.74 -0.41 5.82
N THR A 33 -20.71 -1.32 5.63
CA THR A 33 -20.86 -2.11 4.42
C THR A 33 -22.26 -1.94 3.84
N GLN A 34 -22.33 -1.43 2.62
CA GLN A 34 -23.55 -1.42 1.81
C GLN A 34 -23.53 -2.58 0.82
N LYS A 35 -24.60 -3.36 0.78
CA LYS A 35 -24.73 -4.54 -0.09
C LYS A 35 -25.72 -4.33 -1.22
N GLU A 36 -26.73 -3.46 -1.02
CA GLU A 36 -27.76 -3.18 -2.01
C GLU A 36 -27.38 -2.03 -2.92
N GLY A 37 -27.80 -2.09 -4.18
CA GLY A 37 -27.40 -1.14 -5.21
C GLY A 37 -25.97 -1.34 -5.66
N LEU A 38 -25.16 -0.29 -5.59
CA LEU A 38 -23.73 -0.36 -5.85
C LEU A 38 -22.99 -0.72 -4.55
N PRO A 39 -22.48 -1.96 -4.40
CA PRO A 39 -21.88 -2.40 -3.15
C PRO A 39 -20.60 -1.62 -2.85
N PHE A 40 -20.47 -1.12 -1.62
CA PHE A 40 -19.25 -0.49 -1.15
C PHE A 40 -18.98 -0.78 0.34
N ILE A 41 -17.72 -0.64 0.71
CA ILE A 41 -17.24 -0.77 2.09
C ILE A 41 -16.46 0.50 2.44
N LEU A 42 -16.79 1.11 3.56
CA LEU A 42 -16.07 2.23 4.13
C LEU A 42 -15.50 1.82 5.48
N GLU A 43 -14.20 1.91 5.64
CA GLU A 43 -13.49 1.63 6.88
C GLU A 43 -12.78 2.89 7.35
N GLY A 44 -12.87 3.18 8.65
CA GLY A 44 -12.15 4.30 9.25
C GLY A 44 -11.63 3.93 10.61
N GLY A 45 -10.48 4.51 11.02
CA GLY A 45 -9.90 4.25 12.32
C GLY A 45 -9.01 5.36 12.84
N LEU A 46 -8.91 5.42 14.17
CA LEU A 46 -8.01 6.28 14.91
C LEU A 46 -7.06 5.40 15.72
N PHE A 47 -5.79 5.73 15.70
CA PHE A 47 -4.73 4.91 16.25
C PHE A 47 -3.78 5.77 17.11
N ASN A 48 -3.17 5.14 18.11
CA ASN A 48 -2.22 5.81 18.99
C ASN A 48 -0.89 6.19 18.31
N GLY A 49 -0.43 5.39 17.35
CA GLY A 49 0.83 5.66 16.63
C GLY A 49 2.07 5.08 17.29
N SER A 50 1.97 4.48 18.46
CA SER A 50 3.11 3.89 19.19
C SER A 50 3.47 2.48 18.73
N GLY A 51 2.63 1.85 17.92
CA GLY A 51 2.75 0.44 17.53
C GLY A 51 2.39 -0.51 18.67
N LEU A 52 2.63 -1.82 18.47
CA LEU A 52 2.32 -2.84 19.49
C LEU A 52 3.35 -2.94 20.62
N THR A 53 4.57 -2.46 20.41
CA THR A 53 5.67 -2.62 21.36
C THR A 53 5.67 -1.57 22.48
N ASN A 54 5.18 -0.36 22.19
CA ASN A 54 5.18 0.78 23.12
C ASN A 54 3.77 1.22 23.50
N GLN A 55 2.89 0.31 23.81
CA GLN A 55 1.48 0.59 24.14
C GLN A 55 1.27 1.50 25.36
N LYS A 56 2.28 1.64 26.22
CA LYS A 56 2.25 2.52 27.40
C LYS A 56 2.48 3.99 27.04
N GLU A 57 3.02 4.28 25.86
CA GLU A 57 3.29 5.63 25.41
C GLU A 57 2.13 6.11 24.53
N TRP A 58 1.42 7.12 25.00
CA TRP A 58 0.33 7.75 24.25
C TRP A 58 0.85 9.01 23.56
N HIS A 59 0.72 9.04 22.23
CA HIS A 59 1.08 10.23 21.46
C HIS A 59 -0.01 11.31 21.58
N LYS A 60 0.42 12.58 21.61
CA LYS A 60 -0.50 13.72 21.64
C LYS A 60 -1.35 13.88 20.39
N THR A 61 -0.90 13.30 19.28
CA THR A 61 -1.59 13.35 17.98
C THR A 61 -1.94 11.93 17.59
N LEU A 62 -3.24 11.65 17.46
CA LEU A 62 -3.70 10.37 16.94
C LEU A 62 -3.43 10.26 15.44
N ASN A 63 -3.06 9.08 15.01
CA ASN A 63 -3.01 8.70 13.61
C ASN A 63 -4.43 8.35 13.13
N TYR A 64 -4.71 8.53 11.85
CA TYR A 64 -5.97 8.07 11.26
C TYR A 64 -5.73 7.29 9.96
N SER A 65 -6.68 6.43 9.63
CA SER A 65 -6.75 5.74 8.36
C SER A 65 -8.21 5.66 7.90
N ILE A 66 -8.45 5.97 6.63
CA ILE A 66 -9.75 5.83 5.99
C ILE A 66 -9.54 5.06 4.69
N LYS A 67 -10.41 4.08 4.44
CA LYS A 67 -10.38 3.26 3.24
C LYS A 67 -11.78 3.08 2.70
N ALA A 68 -11.97 3.34 1.41
CA ALA A 68 -13.18 3.07 0.67
C ALA A 68 -12.91 1.99 -0.38
N GLN A 69 -13.82 1.02 -0.47
CA GLN A 69 -13.78 -0.03 -1.49
C GLN A 69 -15.10 -0.03 -2.24
N LEU A 70 -15.04 0.05 -3.55
CA LEU A 70 -16.17 -0.07 -4.45
C LEU A 70 -16.12 -1.42 -5.14
N LEU A 71 -17.23 -2.17 -5.09
CA LEU A 71 -17.36 -3.53 -5.58
C LEU A 71 -18.39 -3.58 -6.72
N PRO A 72 -18.07 -3.06 -7.93
CA PRO A 72 -19.06 -2.96 -9.04
C PRO A 72 -19.65 -4.29 -9.41
N ASN A 73 -18.90 -5.36 -9.25
CA ASN A 73 -19.35 -6.76 -9.37
C ASN A 73 -18.38 -7.69 -8.62
N LYS A 74 -18.67 -8.99 -8.63
CA LYS A 74 -17.86 -10.01 -7.93
C LYS A 74 -16.39 -10.11 -8.35
N ASN A 75 -16.02 -9.55 -9.49
CA ASN A 75 -14.69 -9.68 -10.06
C ASN A 75 -13.84 -8.43 -9.84
N TRP A 76 -14.43 -7.27 -9.62
CA TRP A 76 -13.77 -5.98 -9.50
C TRP A 76 -13.81 -5.44 -8.08
N ASN A 77 -12.69 -4.88 -7.66
CA ASN A 77 -12.59 -4.09 -6.44
C ASN A 77 -11.74 -2.84 -6.75
N LEU A 78 -12.33 -1.67 -6.54
CA LEU A 78 -11.65 -0.39 -6.62
C LEU A 78 -11.45 0.12 -5.19
N THR A 79 -10.23 0.53 -4.87
CA THR A 79 -9.87 0.94 -3.50
C THR A 79 -9.29 2.34 -3.54
N LEU A 80 -9.75 3.18 -2.61
CA LEU A 80 -9.12 4.46 -2.29
C LEU A 80 -8.84 4.49 -0.80
N SER A 81 -7.67 4.92 -0.40
CA SER A 81 -7.37 5.07 1.01
C SER A 81 -6.55 6.34 1.29
N THR A 82 -6.71 6.85 2.48
CA THR A 82 -5.87 7.90 3.03
C THR A 82 -5.47 7.53 4.44
N GLN A 83 -4.22 7.83 4.78
CA GLN A 83 -3.68 7.60 6.10
C GLN A 83 -2.81 8.78 6.52
N MET A 84 -2.94 9.21 7.74
CA MET A 84 -2.02 10.15 8.37
C MET A 84 -1.37 9.49 9.57
N ILE A 85 -0.04 9.53 9.59
CA ILE A 85 0.76 9.12 10.73
C ILE A 85 1.70 10.26 11.13
N LYS A 86 2.02 10.32 12.41
CA LYS A 86 2.97 11.32 12.93
C LYS A 86 3.99 10.62 13.82
N PRO A 87 4.95 9.88 13.22
CA PRO A 87 6.05 9.36 13.99
C PRO A 87 6.91 10.54 14.50
N GLU A 88 7.11 10.62 15.79
CA GLU A 88 7.86 11.70 16.46
C GLU A 88 7.33 13.10 16.12
N HIS A 89 8.01 13.84 15.26
CA HIS A 89 7.68 15.23 14.94
C HIS A 89 7.16 15.44 13.50
N THR A 90 7.40 14.51 12.61
CA THR A 90 7.07 14.67 11.19
C THR A 90 5.71 14.05 10.86
N ARG A 91 4.79 14.87 10.32
CA ARG A 91 3.52 14.38 9.79
C ARG A 91 3.75 13.74 8.42
N ILE A 92 3.19 12.56 8.23
CA ILE A 92 3.23 11.84 6.97
C ILE A 92 1.78 11.57 6.54
N ASN A 93 1.41 12.09 5.38
CA ASN A 93 0.14 11.78 4.74
C ASN A 93 0.39 10.79 3.60
N MET A 94 -0.43 9.76 3.51
CA MET A 94 -0.36 8.76 2.46
C MET A 94 -1.73 8.66 1.78
N TYR A 95 -1.72 8.64 0.46
CA TYR A 95 -2.89 8.47 -0.39
C TYR A 95 -2.63 7.28 -1.29
N ASP A 96 -3.58 6.38 -1.35
CA ASP A 96 -3.46 5.14 -2.09
C ASP A 96 -4.69 4.94 -2.96
N ALA A 97 -4.47 4.50 -4.20
CA ALA A 97 -5.51 4.12 -5.13
C ALA A 97 -5.17 2.77 -5.73
N GLY A 98 -6.11 1.84 -5.67
CA GLY A 98 -5.92 0.48 -6.16
C GLY A 98 -7.08 0.00 -7.02
N ILE A 99 -6.75 -0.80 -8.02
CA ILE A 99 -7.70 -1.56 -8.83
C ILE A 99 -7.34 -3.03 -8.77
N TYR A 100 -8.35 -3.84 -8.62
CA TYR A 100 -8.23 -5.28 -8.46
C TYR A 100 -9.28 -5.97 -9.31
N TYR A 101 -8.83 -6.92 -10.14
CA TYR A 101 -9.70 -7.76 -10.95
C TYR A 101 -9.32 -9.23 -10.76
N GLN A 102 -10.30 -10.06 -10.52
CA GLN A 102 -10.10 -11.50 -10.43
C GLN A 102 -11.24 -12.27 -11.08
N ASN A 103 -10.89 -13.24 -11.89
CA ASN A 103 -11.79 -14.27 -12.38
C ASN A 103 -11.13 -15.65 -12.24
N ASN A 104 -11.71 -16.68 -12.86
CA ASN A 104 -11.21 -18.06 -12.75
C ASN A 104 -9.80 -18.28 -13.33
N ARG A 105 -9.29 -17.38 -14.19
CA ARG A 105 -8.01 -17.51 -14.87
C ARG A 105 -7.08 -16.33 -14.66
N PHE A 106 -7.62 -15.14 -14.52
CA PHE A 106 -6.85 -13.90 -14.40
C PHE A 106 -6.99 -13.32 -13.01
N HIS A 107 -5.86 -12.87 -12.50
CA HIS A 107 -5.80 -12.00 -11.34
C HIS A 107 -4.90 -10.81 -11.70
N ILE A 108 -5.45 -9.61 -11.70
CA ILE A 108 -4.77 -8.37 -12.09
C ILE A 108 -4.92 -7.40 -10.92
N GLU A 109 -3.82 -6.78 -10.54
CA GLU A 109 -3.79 -5.71 -9.54
C GLU A 109 -2.95 -4.56 -10.05
N ALA A 110 -3.38 -3.34 -9.75
CA ALA A 110 -2.54 -2.16 -9.86
C ALA A 110 -2.81 -1.27 -8.65
N GLU A 111 -1.77 -0.71 -8.07
CA GLU A 111 -1.81 0.12 -6.88
C GLU A 111 -0.84 1.29 -7.05
N TYR A 112 -1.29 2.47 -6.68
CA TYR A 112 -0.50 3.69 -6.66
C TYR A 112 -0.51 4.27 -5.27
N LEU A 113 0.66 4.63 -4.76
CA LEU A 113 0.85 5.30 -3.48
C LEU A 113 1.51 6.66 -3.70
N TYR A 114 0.92 7.69 -3.11
CA TYR A 114 1.56 9.00 -2.90
C TYR A 114 1.77 9.21 -1.41
N LYS A 115 3.03 9.44 -1.01
CA LYS A 115 3.45 9.67 0.36
C LYS A 115 4.06 11.06 0.46
N MET A 116 3.43 11.92 1.24
CA MET A 116 3.79 13.32 1.42
C MET A 116 4.26 13.56 2.85
N TYR A 117 5.34 14.31 2.99
CA TYR A 117 5.92 14.67 4.29
C TYR A 117 5.60 16.11 4.65
N GLY A 118 5.16 16.32 5.88
CA GLY A 118 4.88 17.66 6.40
C GLY A 118 6.16 18.50 6.51
N HIS A 119 6.01 19.79 6.25
CA HIS A 119 7.09 20.77 6.33
C HIS A 119 8.31 20.46 5.44
N GLU A 120 8.08 19.74 4.33
CA GLU A 120 9.15 19.36 3.38
C GLU A 120 10.35 18.66 4.05
N ALA A 121 10.10 17.99 5.20
CA ALA A 121 11.14 17.31 5.97
C ALA A 121 11.86 16.23 5.17
N PHE A 122 11.16 15.60 4.22
CA PHE A 122 11.67 14.63 3.26
C PHE A 122 11.02 14.87 1.91
N LYS A 123 11.68 14.42 0.85
CA LYS A 123 11.10 14.45 -0.49
C LYS A 123 9.90 13.52 -0.57
N ASP A 124 8.83 13.97 -1.18
CA ASP A 124 7.64 13.17 -1.43
C ASP A 124 7.93 11.95 -2.30
N VAL A 125 7.22 10.87 -2.06
CA VAL A 125 7.43 9.58 -2.73
C VAL A 125 6.18 9.16 -3.49
N HIS A 126 6.36 8.81 -4.75
CA HIS A 126 5.37 8.13 -5.57
C HIS A 126 5.80 6.68 -5.79
N ALA A 127 4.90 5.75 -5.62
CA ALA A 127 5.18 4.35 -5.88
C ALA A 127 4.03 3.69 -6.64
N VAL A 128 4.37 2.82 -7.56
CA VAL A 128 3.42 2.02 -8.35
C VAL A 128 3.76 0.55 -8.17
N ASN A 129 2.75 -0.26 -8.01
CA ASN A 129 2.83 -1.71 -8.10
C ASN A 129 1.77 -2.18 -9.07
N SER A 130 2.14 -3.02 -10.02
CA SER A 130 1.18 -3.73 -10.88
C SER A 130 1.57 -5.19 -11.00
N PHE A 131 0.58 -6.05 -11.04
CA PHE A 131 0.81 -7.48 -11.08
C PHE A 131 -0.30 -8.17 -11.88
N VAL A 132 0.10 -9.18 -12.63
CA VAL A 132 -0.80 -10.05 -13.40
C VAL A 132 -0.44 -11.50 -13.10
N ASN A 133 -1.45 -12.31 -12.84
CA ASN A 133 -1.38 -13.76 -12.81
C ASN A 133 -2.34 -14.33 -13.84
N TYR A 134 -1.87 -15.30 -14.61
CA TYR A 134 -2.69 -16.09 -15.53
C TYR A 134 -2.58 -17.58 -15.19
N ASP A 135 -3.70 -18.20 -14.88
CA ASP A 135 -3.82 -19.62 -14.57
C ASP A 135 -4.24 -20.41 -15.82
N LEU A 136 -3.32 -21.20 -16.38
CA LEU A 136 -3.58 -22.13 -17.46
C LEU A 136 -4.03 -23.48 -16.89
N PRO A 137 -5.29 -23.90 -17.07
CA PRO A 137 -5.75 -25.19 -16.58
C PRO A 137 -5.13 -26.34 -17.38
N LEU A 138 -4.62 -27.36 -16.68
CA LEU A 138 -4.05 -28.57 -17.27
C LEU A 138 -4.92 -29.78 -16.89
N LYS A 139 -5.06 -30.72 -17.85
CA LYS A 139 -6.00 -31.84 -17.68
C LYS A 139 -5.39 -33.18 -17.22
N LYS A 140 -4.06 -33.34 -17.13
CA LYS A 140 -3.46 -34.68 -16.96
C LYS A 140 -2.58 -34.90 -15.72
N VAL A 141 -1.64 -34.03 -15.42
CA VAL A 141 -0.64 -34.26 -14.35
C VAL A 141 -0.69 -33.18 -13.27
N PHE A 142 -0.88 -31.94 -13.69
CA PHE A 142 -1.04 -30.79 -12.81
C PHE A 142 -2.43 -30.18 -13.00
N ASN A 143 -2.98 -29.62 -11.92
CA ASN A 143 -4.28 -28.94 -12.02
C ASN A 143 -4.20 -27.65 -12.83
N LYS A 144 -3.09 -26.93 -12.73
CA LYS A 144 -2.85 -25.69 -13.44
C LYS A 144 -1.36 -25.31 -13.47
N ILE A 145 -0.98 -24.48 -14.42
CA ILE A 145 0.27 -23.69 -14.42
C ILE A 145 -0.10 -22.22 -14.28
N SER A 146 0.58 -21.51 -13.42
CA SER A 146 0.36 -20.08 -13.19
C SER A 146 1.54 -19.26 -13.72
N PHE A 147 1.27 -18.31 -14.60
CA PHE A 147 2.24 -17.34 -15.11
C PHE A 147 2.06 -16.02 -14.36
N LEU A 148 3.13 -15.53 -13.77
CA LEU A 148 3.16 -14.36 -12.94
C LEU A 148 4.07 -13.29 -13.53
N ALA A 149 3.60 -12.05 -13.58
CA ALA A 149 4.42 -10.89 -13.89
C ALA A 149 4.09 -9.74 -12.95
N ARG A 150 5.11 -9.04 -12.47
CA ARG A 150 4.96 -7.87 -11.60
C ARG A 150 5.91 -6.77 -12.03
N TYR A 151 5.42 -5.55 -11.98
CA TYR A 151 6.19 -4.33 -12.12
C TYR A 151 6.03 -3.48 -10.87
N ASP A 152 7.15 -3.08 -10.30
CA ASP A 152 7.23 -2.12 -9.19
C ASP A 152 8.04 -0.90 -9.62
N MET A 153 7.58 0.28 -9.25
CA MET A 153 8.30 1.54 -9.41
C MET A 153 8.21 2.35 -8.12
N MET A 154 9.26 3.07 -7.82
CA MET A 154 9.29 4.06 -6.73
C MET A 154 10.19 5.21 -7.15
N THR A 155 9.76 6.44 -6.88
CA THR A 155 10.59 7.64 -7.09
C THR A 155 11.72 7.71 -6.08
N ASP A 156 12.66 8.60 -6.33
CA ASP A 156 13.74 8.91 -5.42
C ASP A 156 13.23 9.43 -4.06
N HIS A 157 14.04 9.21 -3.04
CA HIS A 157 13.74 9.57 -1.66
C HIS A 157 14.90 10.33 -1.02
N SER A 158 14.61 11.34 -0.21
CA SER A 158 15.62 12.09 0.56
C SER A 158 15.78 11.53 1.97
N ASN A 159 16.90 11.84 2.59
CA ASN A 159 17.18 11.51 4.00
C ASN A 159 16.77 12.63 4.97
N GLY A 160 16.12 13.70 4.49
CA GLY A 160 15.74 14.86 5.28
C GLY A 160 16.88 15.89 5.50
N LEU A 161 18.09 15.63 4.99
CA LEU A 161 19.17 16.60 5.04
C LEU A 161 19.13 17.47 3.79
N ALA A 162 19.16 18.78 3.98
CA ALA A 162 19.27 19.75 2.91
C ALA A 162 20.76 20.02 2.58
N ASP A 163 21.00 20.34 1.32
CA ASP A 163 22.28 20.89 0.89
C ASP A 163 22.44 22.29 1.46
N SER A 164 23.63 22.58 2.03
CA SER A 164 23.90 23.86 2.73
C SER A 164 23.93 25.06 1.82
N GLU A 165 24.19 24.88 0.53
CA GLU A 165 24.31 25.98 -0.44
C GLU A 165 23.00 26.23 -1.18
N THR A 166 22.31 25.16 -1.56
CA THR A 166 21.11 25.26 -2.40
C THR A 166 19.80 25.13 -1.62
N GLY A 167 19.82 24.64 -0.37
CA GLY A 167 18.65 24.33 0.42
C GLY A 167 17.81 23.13 -0.08
N VAL A 168 18.29 22.46 -1.13
CA VAL A 168 17.58 21.31 -1.74
C VAL A 168 17.82 20.04 -0.93
N LEU A 169 16.79 19.26 -0.70
CA LEU A 169 16.89 17.98 0.01
C LEU A 169 17.80 17.00 -0.73
N LYS A 170 18.80 16.47 -0.02
CA LYS A 170 19.73 15.48 -0.58
C LYS A 170 19.00 14.15 -0.84
N ILE A 171 19.15 13.63 -2.05
CA ILE A 171 18.63 12.32 -2.43
C ILE A 171 19.62 11.25 -1.94
N ASN A 172 19.14 10.30 -1.15
CA ASN A 172 19.93 9.18 -0.65
C ASN A 172 19.45 7.81 -1.19
N ASP A 173 18.28 7.76 -1.83
CA ASP A 173 17.71 6.56 -2.43
C ASP A 173 17.12 6.93 -3.80
N TYR A 174 17.76 6.47 -4.86
CA TYR A 174 17.37 6.81 -6.22
C TYR A 174 16.10 6.10 -6.65
N ALA A 175 15.44 6.65 -7.68
CA ALA A 175 14.29 6.04 -8.30
C ALA A 175 14.60 4.59 -8.76
N ARG A 176 13.67 3.70 -8.52
CA ARG A 176 13.86 2.26 -8.77
C ARG A 176 12.72 1.69 -9.58
N HIS A 177 13.09 0.78 -10.47
CA HIS A 177 12.17 -0.04 -11.22
C HIS A 177 12.52 -1.52 -11.02
N ARG A 178 11.52 -2.35 -10.89
CA ARG A 178 11.72 -3.80 -10.79
C ARG A 178 10.66 -4.54 -11.60
N VAL A 179 11.11 -5.43 -12.47
CA VAL A 179 10.27 -6.41 -13.14
C VAL A 179 10.54 -7.78 -12.51
N THR A 180 9.50 -8.52 -12.21
CA THR A 180 9.60 -9.88 -11.65
C THR A 180 8.66 -10.78 -12.42
N GLY A 181 9.18 -11.91 -12.93
CA GLY A 181 8.41 -12.97 -13.56
C GLY A 181 8.48 -14.26 -12.75
N GLY A 182 7.48 -15.13 -12.92
CA GLY A 182 7.42 -16.45 -12.26
C GLY A 182 6.47 -17.40 -12.96
N ILE A 183 6.66 -18.68 -12.70
CA ILE A 183 5.81 -19.78 -13.15
C ILE A 183 5.48 -20.66 -11.94
#